data_5efe08d77d3cb67cd106c9d1dac50cd9
#
_entry.id   5efe08d77d3cb67cd106c9d1dac50cd9
#
_cell.length_a   1.000
_cell.length_b   1.000
_cell.length_c   1.000
_cell.angle_alpha   90.00
_cell.angle_beta   90.00
_cell.angle_gamma   90.00
#
_symmetry.space_group_name_H-M   'P 1'
#
loop_
_entity.id
_entity.type
_entity.pdbx_description
1 polymer ?
#
loop_
_entity_poly.entity_id
_entity_poly.type
_entity_poly.pdbx_seq_one_letter_code
_entity_poly.pdbx_strand_id
1 'polypeptide(L)'
;MRDWDYRWAANSVSTSLGVFWGEEMQHRVGVPARAADISIEEYVATKATPEQLLQALAAASDKIKNDFGSWNTPWGEINRFQRLTDDIVHPFNDAAPSIPVPFTSSTWGSLASFGARAYPGTKKWYGTSGNSFVAVVEFGDKVRALAVTAGGESGDPKSKHFNDEAERYAAGNLREVYFYRPQLTGHTERAYHPGN
;
A
#
# COMPACT_ATOMS: atom_id res chain seq x y z
N MET A 1 -16.16 -1.89 -12.72
CA MET A 1 -16.52 -1.74 -11.31
C MET A 1 -17.67 -2.65 -10.86
N ARG A 2 -18.68 -2.92 -11.71
CA ARG A 2 -19.83 -3.77 -11.34
C ARG A 2 -19.42 -5.19 -10.90
N ASP A 3 -18.39 -5.77 -11.53
CA ASP A 3 -17.92 -7.15 -11.29
C ASP A 3 -16.63 -7.16 -10.47
N TRP A 4 -16.32 -6.07 -9.75
CA TRP A 4 -15.14 -6.02 -8.88
C TRP A 4 -15.37 -6.84 -7.62
N ASP A 5 -14.41 -7.68 -7.27
CA ASP A 5 -14.41 -8.51 -6.07
C ASP A 5 -14.04 -7.76 -4.77
N TYR A 6 -13.84 -6.44 -4.86
CA TYR A 6 -13.40 -5.54 -3.78
C TYR A 6 -12.04 -5.91 -3.16
N ARG A 7 -11.21 -6.66 -3.89
CA ARG A 7 -9.87 -6.99 -3.45
C ARG A 7 -8.84 -6.05 -4.08
N TRP A 8 -7.86 -5.69 -3.28
CA TRP A 8 -6.70 -4.95 -3.74
C TRP A 8 -5.78 -5.88 -4.53
N ALA A 9 -5.38 -5.47 -5.73
CA ALA A 9 -4.45 -6.21 -6.55
C ALA A 9 -3.67 -5.28 -7.47
N ALA A 10 -2.38 -5.57 -7.69
CA ALA A 10 -1.53 -4.74 -8.55
C ALA A 10 -2.04 -4.69 -10.00
N ASN A 11 -2.67 -5.74 -10.49
CA ASN A 11 -3.26 -5.80 -11.83
C ASN A 11 -4.73 -5.31 -11.89
N SER A 12 -5.30 -4.81 -10.78
CA SER A 12 -6.69 -4.37 -10.71
C SER A 12 -6.88 -2.96 -11.25
N VAL A 13 -7.61 -2.81 -12.34
CA VAL A 13 -8.11 -1.53 -12.84
C VAL A 13 -9.21 -0.98 -11.94
N SER A 14 -10.05 -1.84 -11.38
CA SER A 14 -11.12 -1.43 -10.46
C SER A 14 -10.57 -0.79 -9.19
N THR A 15 -9.42 -1.26 -8.68
CA THR A 15 -8.71 -0.60 -7.57
C THR A 15 -8.30 0.82 -7.94
N SER A 16 -7.70 1.03 -9.10
CA SER A 16 -7.32 2.37 -9.57
C SER A 16 -8.51 3.30 -9.62
N LEU A 17 -9.58 2.89 -10.30
CA LEU A 17 -10.81 3.68 -10.43
C LEU A 17 -11.45 3.92 -9.06
N GLY A 18 -11.48 2.93 -8.17
CA GLY A 18 -12.08 3.06 -6.84
C GLY A 18 -11.36 4.06 -5.95
N VAL A 19 -10.02 4.03 -5.93
CA VAL A 19 -9.20 4.97 -5.16
C VAL A 19 -9.33 6.40 -5.70
N PHE A 20 -9.17 6.60 -7.01
CA PHE A 20 -9.30 7.93 -7.61
C PHE A 20 -10.72 8.47 -7.49
N TRP A 21 -11.74 7.64 -7.62
CA TRP A 21 -13.12 8.02 -7.37
C TRP A 21 -13.35 8.44 -5.91
N GLY A 22 -12.77 7.69 -4.96
CA GLY A 22 -12.87 8.03 -3.54
C GLY A 22 -12.23 9.37 -3.23
N GLU A 23 -11.05 9.69 -3.79
CA GLU A 23 -10.42 11.01 -3.64
C GLU A 23 -11.27 12.13 -4.24
N GLU A 24 -11.84 11.92 -5.43
CA GLU A 24 -12.76 12.88 -6.03
C GLU A 24 -14.01 13.11 -5.15
N MET A 25 -14.55 12.04 -4.56
CA MET A 25 -15.67 12.16 -3.63
C MET A 25 -15.28 12.93 -2.37
N GLN A 26 -14.13 12.67 -1.78
CA GLN A 26 -13.64 13.43 -0.62
C GLN A 26 -13.55 14.93 -0.92
N HIS A 27 -13.05 15.29 -2.10
CA HIS A 27 -13.00 16.68 -2.55
C HIS A 27 -14.39 17.31 -2.68
N ARG A 28 -15.34 16.60 -3.28
CA ARG A 28 -16.68 17.12 -3.60
C ARG A 28 -17.57 17.23 -2.37
N VAL A 29 -17.52 16.23 -1.48
CA VAL A 29 -18.47 16.13 -0.37
C VAL A 29 -17.87 16.40 1.01
N GLY A 30 -16.56 16.62 1.13
CA GLY A 30 -15.91 16.83 2.42
C GLY A 30 -16.42 18.05 3.19
N VAL A 31 -16.76 19.15 2.50
CA VAL A 31 -17.36 20.34 3.15
C VAL A 31 -18.80 20.06 3.54
N PRO A 32 -19.71 19.59 2.66
CA PRO A 32 -21.09 19.31 3.04
C PRO A 32 -21.22 18.15 4.06
N ALA A 33 -20.35 17.15 4.06
CA ALA A 33 -20.34 16.10 5.08
C ALA A 33 -20.03 16.68 6.47
N ARG A 34 -19.00 17.52 6.56
CA ARG A 34 -18.64 18.23 7.80
C ARG A 34 -19.76 19.14 8.28
N ALA A 35 -20.43 19.85 7.37
CA ALA A 35 -21.56 20.72 7.72
C ALA A 35 -22.77 19.92 8.22
N ALA A 36 -22.90 18.66 7.81
CA ALA A 36 -23.94 17.73 8.27
C ALA A 36 -23.56 16.93 9.51
N ASP A 37 -22.35 17.13 10.05
CA ASP A 37 -21.79 16.42 11.20
C ASP A 37 -21.79 14.88 11.04
N ILE A 38 -21.46 14.41 9.81
CA ILE A 38 -21.33 12.98 9.47
C ILE A 38 -20.02 12.71 8.74
N SER A 39 -19.61 11.44 8.67
CA SER A 39 -18.42 11.04 7.92
C SER A 39 -18.62 11.21 6.41
N ILE A 40 -17.52 11.28 5.65
CA ILE A 40 -17.58 11.34 4.18
C ILE A 40 -18.23 10.07 3.62
N GLU A 41 -17.90 8.91 4.18
CA GLU A 41 -18.44 7.61 3.80
C GLU A 41 -19.95 7.57 4.01
N GLU A 42 -20.43 8.05 5.15
CA GLU A 42 -21.86 8.13 5.44
C GLU A 42 -22.56 9.11 4.51
N TYR A 43 -21.94 10.26 4.23
CA TYR A 43 -22.49 11.21 3.27
C TYR A 43 -22.60 10.59 1.88
N VAL A 44 -21.56 9.91 1.42
CA VAL A 44 -21.56 9.21 0.12
C VAL A 44 -22.65 8.14 0.06
N ALA A 45 -22.83 7.39 1.13
CA ALA A 45 -23.80 6.30 1.18
C ALA A 45 -25.26 6.78 1.28
N THR A 46 -25.52 7.94 1.93
CA THR A 46 -26.88 8.36 2.30
C THR A 46 -27.37 9.65 1.68
N LYS A 47 -26.47 10.54 1.24
CA LYS A 47 -26.79 11.90 0.78
C LYS A 47 -26.26 12.26 -0.60
N ALA A 48 -25.19 11.59 -1.08
CA ALA A 48 -24.66 11.88 -2.40
C ALA A 48 -25.66 11.49 -3.50
N THR A 49 -25.84 12.38 -4.47
CA THR A 49 -26.75 12.12 -5.59
C THR A 49 -26.08 11.20 -6.62
N PRO A 50 -26.85 10.41 -7.39
CA PRO A 50 -26.31 9.62 -8.50
C PRO A 50 -25.46 10.43 -9.47
N GLU A 51 -25.84 11.69 -9.71
CA GLU A 51 -25.09 12.60 -10.57
C GLU A 51 -23.71 12.93 -9.99
N GLN A 52 -23.61 13.24 -8.70
CA GLN A 52 -22.32 13.48 -8.02
C GLN A 52 -21.41 12.25 -8.10
N LEU A 53 -21.96 11.05 -7.87
CA LEU A 53 -21.21 9.79 -7.95
C LEU A 53 -20.66 9.53 -9.37
N LEU A 54 -21.48 9.76 -10.40
CA LEU A 54 -21.08 9.58 -11.80
C LEU A 54 -20.08 10.65 -12.27
N GLN A 55 -20.26 11.90 -11.88
CA GLN A 55 -19.31 12.97 -12.18
C GLN A 55 -17.94 12.70 -11.54
N ALA A 56 -17.91 12.22 -10.30
CA ALA A 56 -16.66 11.82 -9.65
C ALA A 56 -15.99 10.65 -10.38
N LEU A 57 -16.75 9.67 -10.85
CA LEU A 57 -16.22 8.55 -11.62
C LEU A 57 -15.64 8.99 -12.97
N ALA A 58 -16.31 9.90 -13.65
CA ALA A 58 -15.83 10.48 -14.91
C ALA A 58 -14.51 11.24 -14.67
N ALA A 59 -14.48 12.12 -13.66
CA ALA A 59 -13.26 12.86 -13.29
C ALA A 59 -12.08 11.93 -12.92
N ALA A 60 -12.33 10.88 -12.14
CA ALA A 60 -11.34 9.87 -11.82
C ALA A 60 -10.78 9.16 -13.06
N SER A 61 -11.68 8.76 -13.97
CA SER A 61 -11.31 8.11 -15.24
C SER A 61 -10.46 9.05 -16.11
N ASP A 62 -10.87 10.31 -16.25
CA ASP A 62 -10.15 11.32 -17.02
C ASP A 62 -8.77 11.62 -16.41
N LYS A 63 -8.69 11.72 -15.08
CA LYS A 63 -7.42 11.94 -14.38
C LYS A 63 -6.46 10.78 -14.62
N ILE A 64 -6.89 9.53 -14.48
CA ILE A 64 -6.05 8.35 -14.75
C ILE A 64 -5.58 8.36 -16.21
N LYS A 65 -6.49 8.64 -17.16
CA LYS A 65 -6.15 8.73 -18.58
C LYS A 65 -5.12 9.82 -18.87
N ASN A 66 -5.26 11.00 -18.26
CA ASN A 66 -4.35 12.13 -18.46
C ASN A 66 -2.96 11.87 -17.86
N ASP A 67 -2.92 11.22 -16.69
CA ASP A 67 -1.66 10.96 -15.99
C ASP A 67 -0.92 9.75 -16.58
N PHE A 68 -1.64 8.69 -16.98
CA PHE A 68 -1.05 7.39 -17.35
C PHE A 68 -1.35 6.96 -18.80
N GLY A 69 -2.05 7.78 -19.58
CA GLY A 69 -2.35 7.50 -20.99
C GLY A 69 -3.61 6.66 -21.23
N SER A 70 -4.13 5.95 -20.23
CA SER A 70 -5.36 5.16 -20.35
C SER A 70 -6.12 5.10 -19.04
N TRP A 71 -7.46 5.15 -19.11
CA TRP A 71 -8.33 5.02 -17.94
C TRP A 71 -8.27 3.62 -17.29
N ASN A 72 -7.88 2.60 -18.05
CA ASN A 72 -7.77 1.22 -17.58
C ASN A 72 -6.36 0.85 -17.08
N THR A 73 -5.61 1.84 -16.58
CA THR A 73 -4.31 1.62 -15.98
C THR A 73 -4.43 0.78 -14.70
N PRO A 74 -3.71 -0.35 -14.59
CA PRO A 74 -3.70 -1.18 -13.39
C PRO A 74 -3.11 -0.45 -12.18
N TRP A 75 -3.61 -0.76 -10.99
CA TRP A 75 -3.19 -0.11 -9.75
C TRP A 75 -1.68 -0.19 -9.48
N GLY A 76 -1.05 -1.31 -9.73
CA GLY A 76 0.40 -1.48 -9.54
C GLY A 76 1.28 -0.66 -10.48
N GLU A 77 0.73 -0.09 -11.56
CA GLU A 77 1.46 0.87 -12.39
C GLU A 77 1.44 2.28 -11.80
N ILE A 78 0.47 2.55 -10.93
CA ILE A 78 0.29 3.82 -10.22
C ILE A 78 0.96 3.79 -8.85
N ASN A 79 0.68 2.77 -8.05
CA ASN A 79 1.04 2.65 -6.64
C ASN A 79 2.36 1.88 -6.48
N ARG A 80 3.41 2.58 -6.06
CA ARG A 80 4.79 2.10 -6.18
C ARG A 80 5.57 2.23 -4.88
N PHE A 81 6.46 1.26 -4.63
CA PHE A 81 7.47 1.31 -3.58
C PHE A 81 8.84 1.57 -4.24
N GLN A 82 9.47 2.70 -3.91
CA GLN A 82 10.74 3.12 -4.52
C GLN A 82 11.84 3.46 -3.50
N ARG A 83 11.55 3.59 -2.21
CA ARG A 83 12.58 3.79 -1.18
C ARG A 83 13.32 2.48 -0.92
N LEU A 84 14.26 2.17 -1.83
CA LEU A 84 15.02 0.92 -1.84
C LEU A 84 16.50 1.13 -1.48
N THR A 85 16.88 2.37 -1.11
CA THR A 85 18.23 2.79 -0.76
C THR A 85 18.26 3.40 0.64
N ASP A 86 19.46 3.72 1.14
CA ASP A 86 19.72 4.36 2.42
C ASP A 86 19.60 5.89 2.40
N ASP A 87 19.16 6.47 1.29
CA ASP A 87 18.96 7.92 1.18
C ASP A 87 17.94 8.44 2.20
N ILE A 88 18.36 9.38 3.05
CA ILE A 88 17.47 10.06 4.01
C ILE A 88 16.42 10.90 3.27
N VAL A 89 16.85 11.62 2.24
CA VAL A 89 15.98 12.35 1.32
C VAL A 89 15.97 11.64 -0.01
N HIS A 90 14.83 11.01 -0.34
CA HIS A 90 14.70 10.24 -1.58
C HIS A 90 13.93 11.05 -2.63
N PRO A 91 14.58 11.47 -3.73
CA PRO A 91 13.88 12.09 -4.87
C PRO A 91 13.17 11.02 -5.68
N PHE A 92 11.84 10.96 -5.60
CA PHE A 92 11.04 10.03 -6.39
C PHE A 92 11.09 10.36 -7.87
N ASN A 93 11.20 9.32 -8.71
CA ASN A 93 11.36 9.45 -10.16
C ASN A 93 10.60 8.32 -10.89
N ASP A 94 9.69 8.69 -11.77
CA ASP A 94 8.87 7.74 -12.55
C ASP A 94 9.69 6.84 -13.49
N ALA A 95 10.88 7.26 -13.88
CA ALA A 95 11.79 6.48 -14.73
C ALA A 95 12.71 5.53 -13.96
N ALA A 96 12.84 5.72 -12.63
CA ALA A 96 13.67 4.85 -11.80
C ALA A 96 12.93 3.55 -11.42
N PRO A 97 13.67 2.46 -11.12
CA PRO A 97 13.08 1.21 -10.67
C PRO A 97 12.19 1.38 -9.43
N SER A 98 11.08 0.67 -9.41
CA SER A 98 10.17 0.64 -8.27
C SER A 98 9.32 -0.62 -8.29
N ILE A 99 8.82 -1.04 -7.13
CA ILE A 99 8.05 -2.27 -6.97
C ILE A 99 6.55 -1.93 -6.95
N PRO A 100 5.67 -2.62 -7.71
CA PRO A 100 4.23 -2.43 -7.64
C PRO A 100 3.70 -2.91 -6.27
N VAL A 101 2.81 -2.12 -5.66
CA VAL A 101 2.17 -2.46 -4.38
C VAL A 101 0.66 -2.60 -4.58
N PRO A 102 0.06 -3.78 -4.26
CA PRO A 102 -1.36 -4.01 -4.46
C PRO A 102 -2.26 -3.31 -3.44
N PHE A 103 -1.82 -3.20 -2.18
CA PHE A 103 -2.63 -2.63 -1.10
C PHE A 103 -2.52 -1.10 -1.05
N THR A 104 -3.47 -0.46 -0.37
CA THR A 104 -3.67 0.98 -0.39
C THR A 104 -3.49 1.60 1.01
N SER A 105 -3.79 2.88 1.16
CA SER A 105 -3.94 3.52 2.47
C SER A 105 -5.11 2.91 3.27
N SER A 106 -5.00 2.93 4.60
CA SER A 106 -6.09 2.58 5.52
C SER A 106 -7.36 3.40 5.29
N THR A 107 -7.25 4.60 4.73
CA THR A 107 -8.40 5.41 4.29
C THR A 107 -9.35 4.63 3.37
N TRP A 108 -8.81 3.70 2.58
CA TRP A 108 -9.58 2.87 1.65
C TRP A 108 -9.84 1.45 2.19
N GLY A 109 -9.70 1.24 3.51
CA GLY A 109 -9.99 -0.02 4.17
C GLY A 109 -8.87 -1.07 4.10
N SER A 110 -7.67 -0.71 3.68
CA SER A 110 -6.54 -1.64 3.68
C SER A 110 -6.01 -1.85 5.11
N LEU A 111 -5.99 -3.09 5.60
CA LEU A 111 -5.43 -3.42 6.92
C LEU A 111 -3.91 -3.25 6.94
N ALA A 112 -3.21 -3.70 5.89
CA ALA A 112 -1.82 -3.35 5.65
C ALA A 112 -1.79 -2.01 4.93
N SER A 113 -1.69 -0.89 5.68
CA SER A 113 -1.73 0.45 5.11
C SER A 113 -0.45 0.80 4.39
N PHE A 114 -0.58 1.29 3.15
CA PHE A 114 0.49 1.83 2.33
C PHE A 114 0.07 3.21 1.83
N GLY A 115 0.51 4.25 2.53
CA GLY A 115 0.19 5.63 2.20
C GLY A 115 1.09 6.16 1.09
N ALA A 116 0.55 6.20 -0.12
CA ALA A 116 1.23 6.68 -1.33
C ALA A 116 0.55 7.90 -1.92
N ARG A 117 1.33 8.74 -2.57
CA ARG A 117 0.86 9.92 -3.31
C ARG A 117 1.82 10.28 -4.44
N ALA A 118 1.38 11.11 -5.38
CA ALA A 118 2.27 11.76 -6.33
C ALA A 118 3.13 12.82 -5.63
N TYR A 119 4.36 12.98 -6.09
CA TYR A 119 5.32 13.99 -5.64
C TYR A 119 5.62 14.99 -6.78
N PRO A 120 6.22 16.15 -6.50
CA PRO A 120 6.60 17.09 -7.56
C PRO A 120 7.44 16.40 -8.65
N GLY A 121 6.97 16.48 -9.90
CA GLY A 121 7.63 15.86 -11.06
C GLY A 121 7.26 14.38 -11.29
N THR A 122 6.39 13.78 -10.49
CA THR A 122 5.92 12.40 -10.68
C THR A 122 4.42 12.34 -10.98
N LYS A 123 4.02 11.33 -11.75
CA LYS A 123 2.63 10.92 -11.95
C LYS A 123 2.30 9.69 -11.12
N LYS A 124 3.25 8.75 -10.99
CA LYS A 124 3.12 7.59 -10.12
C LYS A 124 3.07 8.02 -8.65
N TRP A 125 2.41 7.22 -7.85
CA TRP A 125 2.29 7.41 -6.42
C TRP A 125 3.32 6.58 -5.68
N TYR A 126 4.05 7.21 -4.78
CA TYR A 126 5.11 6.57 -4.01
C TYR A 126 4.77 6.56 -2.53
N GLY A 127 4.85 5.36 -1.93
CA GLY A 127 4.57 5.16 -0.52
C GLY A 127 5.71 5.63 0.38
N THR A 128 5.33 6.39 1.41
CA THR A 128 6.27 6.91 2.44
C THR A 128 5.73 6.76 3.85
N SER A 129 4.53 6.24 4.00
CA SER A 129 3.87 6.07 5.30
C SER A 129 3.04 4.79 5.31
N GLY A 130 2.63 4.36 6.49
CA GLY A 130 1.82 3.17 6.68
C GLY A 130 2.49 2.14 7.57
N ASN A 131 2.12 0.87 7.41
CA ASN A 131 2.67 -0.23 8.19
C ASN A 131 3.99 -0.69 7.58
N SER A 132 5.10 -0.44 8.27
CA SER A 132 6.41 -0.97 7.90
C SER A 132 6.64 -2.40 8.39
N PHE A 133 5.84 -2.85 9.34
CA PHE A 133 5.82 -4.20 9.85
C PHE A 133 4.38 -4.74 9.83
N VAL A 134 4.19 -5.91 9.24
CA VAL A 134 2.91 -6.61 9.17
C VAL A 134 3.08 -7.99 9.75
N ALA A 135 2.20 -8.39 10.66
CA ALA A 135 2.20 -9.71 11.25
C ALA A 135 0.79 -10.27 11.41
N VAL A 136 0.69 -11.59 11.25
CA VAL A 136 -0.51 -12.37 11.57
C VAL A 136 -0.12 -13.43 12.58
N VAL A 137 -0.79 -13.47 13.72
CA VAL A 137 -0.51 -14.40 14.81
C VAL A 137 -1.74 -15.25 15.08
N GLU A 138 -1.56 -16.56 15.01
CA GLU A 138 -2.56 -17.56 15.34
C GLU A 138 -2.28 -18.09 16.77
N PHE A 139 -3.25 -17.89 17.65
CA PHE A 139 -3.20 -18.38 19.02
C PHE A 139 -3.89 -19.74 19.11
N GLY A 140 -3.17 -20.74 19.65
CA GLY A 140 -3.64 -22.10 19.86
C GLY A 140 -2.72 -22.82 20.83
N ASP A 141 -2.76 -24.15 20.86
CA ASP A 141 -1.84 -24.96 21.68
C ASP A 141 -0.37 -24.67 21.34
N LYS A 142 -0.11 -24.31 20.10
CA LYS A 142 1.15 -23.76 19.62
C LYS A 142 0.90 -22.47 18.87
N VAL A 143 1.57 -21.41 19.27
CA VAL A 143 1.54 -20.14 18.56
C VAL A 143 2.21 -20.29 17.20
N ARG A 144 1.55 -19.78 16.16
CA ARG A 144 2.11 -19.64 14.81
C ARG A 144 2.06 -18.15 14.42
N ALA A 145 3.11 -17.67 13.79
CA ALA A 145 3.12 -16.30 13.32
C ALA A 145 3.77 -16.21 11.93
N LEU A 146 3.22 -15.31 11.13
CA LEU A 146 3.78 -14.87 9.86
C LEU A 146 4.04 -13.39 9.95
N ALA A 147 5.16 -12.90 9.42
CA ALA A 147 5.49 -11.48 9.42
C ALA A 147 6.31 -11.08 8.19
N VAL A 148 6.36 -9.77 7.95
CA VAL A 148 7.23 -9.15 6.93
C VAL A 148 7.52 -7.70 7.33
N THR A 149 8.72 -7.23 6.99
CA THR A 149 9.10 -5.81 7.09
C THR A 149 9.15 -5.15 5.71
N ALA A 150 8.94 -3.83 5.65
CA ALA A 150 8.94 -3.10 4.38
C ALA A 150 10.32 -3.01 3.71
N GLY A 151 11.40 -3.22 4.47
CA GLY A 151 12.79 -3.20 3.97
C GLY A 151 13.46 -4.54 4.20
N GLY A 152 14.23 -4.61 5.28
CA GLY A 152 14.92 -5.79 5.75
C GLY A 152 15.24 -5.64 7.24
N GLU A 153 16.00 -6.60 7.78
CA GLU A 153 16.30 -6.68 9.23
C GLU A 153 17.63 -6.02 9.62
N SER A 154 18.29 -5.32 8.69
CA SER A 154 19.57 -4.63 8.95
C SER A 154 19.47 -3.14 8.67
N GLY A 155 20.05 -2.32 9.57
CA GLY A 155 20.25 -0.89 9.34
C GLY A 155 21.52 -0.55 8.53
N ASP A 156 22.37 -1.54 8.22
CA ASP A 156 23.57 -1.36 7.40
C ASP A 156 23.23 -1.51 5.91
N PRO A 157 23.36 -0.45 5.08
CA PRO A 157 23.04 -0.52 3.65
C PRO A 157 23.96 -1.45 2.86
N LYS A 158 25.08 -1.90 3.43
CA LYS A 158 25.97 -2.91 2.84
C LYS A 158 25.58 -4.34 3.17
N SER A 159 24.67 -4.51 4.12
CA SER A 159 24.16 -5.85 4.48
C SER A 159 23.22 -6.37 3.40
N LYS A 160 23.32 -7.68 3.11
CA LYS A 160 22.33 -8.36 2.26
C LYS A 160 20.90 -8.30 2.85
N HIS A 161 20.79 -8.04 4.16
CA HIS A 161 19.50 -7.93 4.87
C HIS A 161 19.01 -6.50 5.02
N PHE A 162 19.59 -5.54 4.29
CA PHE A 162 19.13 -4.15 4.34
C PHE A 162 17.74 -3.98 3.68
N ASN A 163 17.51 -4.68 2.58
CA ASN A 163 16.28 -4.50 1.78
C ASN A 163 15.76 -5.81 1.14
N ASP A 164 16.13 -6.95 1.70
CA ASP A 164 15.79 -8.28 1.16
C ASP A 164 14.32 -8.68 1.35
N GLU A 165 13.56 -7.97 2.19
CA GLU A 165 12.12 -8.18 2.37
C GLU A 165 11.24 -7.22 1.57
N ALA A 166 11.80 -6.23 0.86
CA ALA A 166 11.02 -5.21 0.16
C ALA A 166 10.04 -5.77 -0.88
N GLU A 167 10.49 -6.72 -1.71
CA GLU A 167 9.63 -7.38 -2.69
C GLU A 167 8.58 -8.27 -2.02
N ARG A 168 8.97 -8.96 -0.95
CA ARG A 168 8.06 -9.79 -0.15
C ARG A 168 6.96 -8.94 0.49
N TYR A 169 7.34 -7.80 1.08
CA TYR A 169 6.40 -6.82 1.63
C TYR A 169 5.42 -6.31 0.57
N ALA A 170 5.95 -5.85 -0.56
CA ALA A 170 5.13 -5.35 -1.66
C ALA A 170 4.17 -6.41 -2.23
N ALA A 171 4.56 -7.68 -2.25
CA ALA A 171 3.71 -8.78 -2.68
C ALA A 171 2.71 -9.27 -1.61
N GLY A 172 2.80 -8.79 -0.36
CA GLY A 172 2.01 -9.31 0.76
C GLY A 172 2.38 -10.75 1.14
N ASN A 173 3.61 -11.18 0.84
CA ASN A 173 4.11 -12.53 1.08
C ASN A 173 4.84 -12.61 2.41
N LEU A 174 4.10 -12.88 3.50
CA LEU A 174 4.65 -12.98 4.84
C LEU A 174 5.48 -14.26 4.99
N ARG A 175 6.59 -14.17 5.72
CA ARG A 175 7.41 -15.33 6.10
C ARG A 175 7.04 -15.86 7.48
N GLU A 176 7.31 -17.14 7.73
CA GLU A 176 7.14 -17.74 9.04
C GLU A 176 8.09 -17.11 10.06
N VAL A 177 7.57 -16.79 11.25
CA VAL A 177 8.34 -16.36 12.41
C VAL A 177 8.66 -17.59 13.25
N TYR A 178 9.93 -17.93 13.36
CA TYR A 178 10.39 -19.08 14.14
C TYR A 178 10.41 -18.73 15.62
N PHE A 179 9.44 -19.25 16.35
CA PHE A 179 9.26 -19.00 17.78
C PHE A 179 9.85 -20.10 18.64
N TYR A 180 9.71 -21.36 18.23
CA TYR A 180 10.18 -22.51 19.00
C TYR A 180 11.59 -22.92 18.57
N ARG A 181 12.41 -23.37 19.57
CA ARG A 181 13.80 -23.76 19.33
C ARG A 181 13.98 -24.77 18.19
N PRO A 182 13.15 -25.82 18.03
CA PRO A 182 13.27 -26.74 16.90
C PRO A 182 13.11 -26.10 15.52
N GLN A 183 12.34 -25.02 15.42
CA GLN A 183 12.13 -24.28 14.14
C GLN A 183 13.39 -23.53 13.70
N LEU A 184 14.34 -23.26 14.59
CA LEU A 184 15.59 -22.56 14.27
C LEU A 184 16.61 -23.46 13.57
N THR A 185 16.41 -24.78 13.57
CA THR A 185 17.32 -25.73 12.93
C THR A 185 17.36 -25.51 11.41
N GLY A 186 18.54 -25.20 10.88
CA GLY A 186 18.73 -24.89 9.45
C GLY A 186 18.42 -23.44 9.05
N HIS A 187 17.95 -22.60 9.99
CA HIS A 187 17.61 -21.21 9.74
C HIS A 187 18.50 -20.22 10.50
N THR A 188 19.61 -20.68 11.06
CA THR A 188 20.58 -19.85 11.79
C THR A 188 21.72 -19.48 10.85
N GLU A 189 21.88 -18.20 10.57
CA GLU A 189 23.00 -17.69 9.77
C GLU A 189 24.26 -17.52 10.64
N ARG A 190 24.09 -17.03 11.86
CA ARG A 190 25.18 -16.73 12.79
C ARG A 190 24.74 -16.89 14.24
N ALA A 191 25.62 -17.43 15.05
CA ALA A 191 25.48 -17.45 16.50
C ALA A 191 26.65 -16.67 17.14
N TYR A 192 26.36 -15.84 18.13
CA TYR A 192 27.38 -15.04 18.84
C TYR A 192 26.89 -14.73 20.26
N HIS A 193 27.83 -14.40 21.13
CA HIS A 193 27.52 -13.84 22.44
C HIS A 193 27.60 -12.31 22.34
N PRO A 194 26.59 -11.57 22.82
CA PRO A 194 26.65 -10.10 22.86
C PRO A 194 27.85 -9.65 23.71
N GLY A 195 28.63 -8.68 23.20
CA GLY A 195 29.77 -8.11 23.91
C GLY A 195 31.13 -8.78 23.64
N ASN A 196 31.19 -9.75 22.73
CA ASN A 196 32.44 -10.34 22.24
C ASN A 196 32.71 -9.90 20.80
#